data_096d3046281c455e1c6b996dd9fb1c00
#
_entry.id   096d3046281c455e1c6b996dd9fb1c00
#
_cell.length_a   1.000
_cell.length_b   1.000
_cell.length_c   1.000
_cell.angle_alpha   90.00
_cell.angle_beta   90.00
_cell.angle_gamma   90.00
#
_symmetry.space_group_name_H-M   'P 1'
#
loop_
_entity.id
_entity.type
_entity.pdbx_description
1 polymer ?
#
loop_
_entity_poly.entity_id
_entity_poly.type
_entity_poly.pdbx_seq_one_letter_code
_entity_poly.pdbx_strand_id
1 'polypeptide(L)'
;MSVLQFIEGYMSGNAWEDLCVMCYRMRYQDEHYTPISAAQGGDGGIEGFTQNGIVHQCYCPEKNYSDEDNYTHMRDKMTKDIGKLLKPEYIKKLKDWGVPSIKEWHFVIPEQNDSRIVKHAETKRKEVLAAKKSNPKLYTHISDEFKVIIKCADDFLLEISRIVLAPHKDYLLNLAIRDAITLDYTKCDSEKVENIRRKIKAIKNTKDDNDEDVIFLVNLFIESYLSGLAILNKLRLSFPEIHKSLIELEQSCKKDVAIKTRMMSDNIGNAKLFNELLDNFENKLKEQFSTTVDLASIGELKQDLVASWLADCSMEFRM
;
A
#
# COMPACT_ATOMS: atom_id res chain seq x y z
N MET A 1 -3.11 -8.18 4.52
CA MET A 1 -1.87 -7.46 4.16
C MET A 1 -2.27 -6.02 3.93
N SER A 2 -1.72 -5.10 4.72
CA SER A 2 -2.10 -3.67 4.69
C SER A 2 -1.59 -2.99 3.41
N VAL A 3 -2.37 -2.03 2.89
CA VAL A 3 -1.96 -1.16 1.77
C VAL A 3 -0.65 -0.40 2.05
N LEU A 4 -0.33 -0.15 3.32
CA LEU A 4 0.89 0.54 3.73
C LEU A 4 2.18 -0.23 3.42
N GLN A 5 2.12 -1.55 3.24
CA GLN A 5 3.29 -2.35 2.85
C GLN A 5 3.80 -2.01 1.44
N PHE A 6 2.99 -1.30 0.65
CA PHE A 6 3.37 -0.81 -0.68
C PHE A 6 3.90 0.64 -0.67
N ILE A 7 3.90 1.33 0.46
CA ILE A 7 4.41 2.70 0.55
C ILE A 7 5.86 2.64 1.02
N GLU A 8 6.78 3.26 0.26
CA GLU A 8 8.18 3.30 0.61
C GLU A 8 8.42 4.07 1.91
N GLY A 9 9.29 3.55 2.76
CA GLY A 9 9.79 4.21 3.95
C GLY A 9 9.09 3.79 5.26
N TYR A 10 9.68 4.23 6.37
CA TYR A 10 9.10 4.02 7.69
C TYR A 10 7.98 5.02 7.94
N MET A 11 6.79 4.52 8.21
CA MET A 11 5.64 5.35 8.55
C MET A 11 5.80 5.87 10.00
N SER A 12 6.37 7.05 10.16
CA SER A 12 6.44 7.73 11.46
C SER A 12 5.06 8.20 11.91
N GLY A 13 4.93 8.51 13.22
CA GLY A 13 3.68 9.05 13.75
C GLY A 13 3.18 10.27 12.99
N ASN A 14 4.08 11.23 12.67
CA ASN A 14 3.73 12.44 11.92
C ASN A 14 3.33 12.13 10.46
N ALA A 15 4.09 11.25 9.78
CA ALA A 15 3.75 10.86 8.41
C ALA A 15 2.39 10.14 8.34
N TRP A 16 2.07 9.32 9.35
CA TRP A 16 0.78 8.68 9.46
C TRP A 16 -0.35 9.69 9.69
N GLU A 17 -0.15 10.65 10.59
CA GLU A 17 -1.11 11.73 10.86
C GLU A 17 -1.39 12.54 9.58
N ASP A 18 -0.33 12.97 8.86
CA ASP A 18 -0.44 13.70 7.62
C ASP A 18 -1.19 12.91 6.54
N LEU A 19 -0.90 11.62 6.39
CA LEU A 19 -1.61 10.74 5.46
C LEU A 19 -3.10 10.61 5.83
N CYS A 20 -3.40 10.42 7.12
CA CYS A 20 -4.78 10.36 7.61
C CYS A 20 -5.53 11.66 7.34
N VAL A 21 -4.92 12.82 7.61
CA VAL A 21 -5.51 14.14 7.34
C VAL A 21 -5.83 14.28 5.84
N MET A 22 -4.93 13.85 4.94
CA MET A 22 -5.22 13.85 3.50
C MET A 22 -6.40 12.93 3.14
N CYS A 23 -6.42 11.72 3.69
CA CYS A 23 -7.52 10.78 3.47
C CYS A 23 -8.87 11.33 3.95
N TYR A 24 -8.89 11.93 5.15
CA TYR A 24 -10.11 12.54 5.69
C TYR A 24 -10.56 13.75 4.89
N ARG A 25 -9.65 14.60 4.40
CA ARG A 25 -9.98 15.72 3.50
C ARG A 25 -10.64 15.24 2.21
N MET A 26 -10.15 14.14 1.64
CA MET A 26 -10.71 13.58 0.41
C MET A 26 -12.06 12.92 0.64
N ARG A 27 -12.18 12.10 1.68
CA ARG A 27 -13.39 11.32 1.97
C ARG A 27 -14.55 12.19 2.44
N TYR A 28 -14.28 13.20 3.26
CA TYR A 28 -15.26 14.00 3.95
C TYR A 28 -15.26 15.47 3.47
N GLN A 29 -14.92 15.69 2.20
CA GLN A 29 -14.92 17.01 1.58
C GLN A 29 -16.29 17.69 1.69
N ASP A 30 -17.37 16.98 1.37
CA ASP A 30 -18.72 17.47 1.40
C ASP A 30 -19.26 17.67 2.83
N GLU A 31 -18.57 17.11 3.82
CA GLU A 31 -18.89 17.25 5.25
C GLU A 31 -18.05 18.32 5.94
N HIS A 32 -17.35 19.14 5.17
CA HIS A 32 -16.52 20.25 5.64
C HIS A 32 -15.49 19.81 6.71
N TYR A 33 -14.68 18.80 6.38
CA TYR A 33 -13.63 18.34 7.26
C TYR A 33 -12.62 19.44 7.58
N THR A 34 -12.33 19.61 8.87
CA THR A 34 -11.37 20.59 9.41
C THR A 34 -10.31 19.88 10.25
N PRO A 35 -9.01 19.94 9.88
CA PRO A 35 -7.93 19.41 10.71
C PRO A 35 -7.65 20.32 11.91
N ILE A 36 -7.18 19.73 13.02
CA ILE A 36 -6.72 20.44 14.21
C ILE A 36 -5.23 20.16 14.37
N SER A 37 -4.42 21.22 14.32
CA SER A 37 -2.98 21.09 14.56
C SER A 37 -2.67 21.02 16.05
N ALA A 38 -1.82 20.06 16.43
CA ALA A 38 -1.32 19.93 17.81
C ALA A 38 -0.36 21.06 18.24
N ALA A 39 0.08 21.94 17.32
CA ALA A 39 1.20 22.85 17.48
C ALA A 39 1.03 23.92 18.57
N GLN A 40 -0.17 24.23 19.03
CA GLN A 40 -0.40 25.21 20.12
C GLN A 40 -1.52 24.75 21.05
N GLY A 41 -1.14 24.10 22.16
CA GLY A 41 -2.07 23.78 23.25
C GLY A 41 -2.73 22.42 23.21
N GLY A 42 -2.27 21.52 22.33
CA GLY A 42 -2.71 20.13 22.22
C GLY A 42 -4.02 19.95 21.47
N ASP A 43 -4.20 18.76 20.95
CA ASP A 43 -5.24 18.31 20.01
C ASP A 43 -6.64 18.07 20.62
N GLY A 44 -6.83 18.28 21.90
CA GLY A 44 -8.11 18.00 22.57
C GLY A 44 -8.55 16.53 22.55
N GLY A 45 -7.70 15.60 22.10
CA GLY A 45 -8.01 14.18 21.88
C GLY A 45 -8.59 13.92 20.48
N ILE A 46 -8.44 14.87 19.57
CA ILE A 46 -8.87 14.76 18.18
C ILE A 46 -7.91 15.53 17.26
N GLU A 47 -7.60 15.00 16.09
CA GLU A 47 -6.75 15.63 15.06
C GLU A 47 -7.55 16.28 13.95
N GLY A 48 -8.85 16.09 13.95
CA GLY A 48 -9.77 16.74 13.00
C GLY A 48 -11.21 16.35 13.21
N PHE A 49 -12.09 17.11 12.60
CA PHE A 49 -13.54 16.90 12.72
C PHE A 49 -14.28 17.25 11.43
N THR A 50 -15.47 16.69 11.26
CA THR A 50 -16.45 17.07 10.23
C THR A 50 -17.64 17.81 10.86
N GLN A 51 -18.36 18.59 10.08
CA GLN A 51 -19.58 19.27 10.57
C GLN A 51 -20.73 18.29 10.89
N ASN A 52 -20.64 17.04 10.44
CA ASN A 52 -21.60 15.98 10.76
C ASN A 52 -21.30 15.24 12.08
N GLY A 53 -20.22 15.62 12.79
CA GLY A 53 -19.90 15.08 14.10
C GLY A 53 -19.00 13.84 14.08
N ILE A 54 -18.26 13.63 13.01
CA ILE A 54 -17.17 12.66 12.96
C ILE A 54 -15.89 13.37 13.44
N VAL A 55 -15.18 12.76 14.37
CA VAL A 55 -13.85 13.20 14.80
C VAL A 55 -12.87 12.03 14.71
N HIS A 56 -11.58 12.30 14.54
CA HIS A 56 -10.57 11.24 14.51
C HIS A 56 -9.34 11.57 15.34
N GLN A 57 -8.68 10.52 15.81
CA GLN A 57 -7.38 10.52 16.47
C GLN A 57 -6.52 9.41 15.88
N CYS A 58 -5.31 9.75 15.44
CA CYS A 58 -4.37 8.80 14.89
C CYS A 58 -3.43 8.23 15.95
N TYR A 59 -2.99 7.02 15.71
CA TYR A 59 -1.90 6.39 16.42
C TYR A 59 -1.07 5.55 15.47
N CYS A 60 0.25 5.74 15.50
CA CYS A 60 1.21 4.90 14.80
C CYS A 60 2.28 4.44 15.81
N PRO A 61 2.64 3.15 15.84
CA PRO A 61 3.74 2.66 16.66
C PRO A 61 5.06 3.33 16.27
N GLU A 62 5.86 3.76 17.24
CA GLU A 62 7.17 4.38 17.00
C GLU A 62 8.24 3.38 16.55
N LYS A 63 8.01 2.10 16.78
CA LYS A 63 8.88 0.97 16.41
C LYS A 63 8.08 -0.31 16.33
N ASN A 64 8.70 -1.38 15.84
CA ASN A 64 8.10 -2.71 15.88
C ASN A 64 8.04 -3.22 17.33
N TYR A 65 6.86 -3.17 17.91
CA TYR A 65 6.56 -3.74 19.23
C TYR A 65 6.15 -5.21 19.10
N SER A 66 6.25 -5.96 20.24
CA SER A 66 5.53 -7.22 20.35
C SER A 66 4.01 -6.97 20.27
N ASP A 67 3.22 -7.98 19.92
CA ASP A 67 1.75 -7.86 19.82
C ASP A 67 1.15 -7.37 21.16
N GLU A 68 1.68 -7.84 22.29
CA GLU A 68 1.22 -7.44 23.63
C GLU A 68 1.56 -5.99 23.96
N ASP A 69 2.79 -5.56 23.65
CA ASP A 69 3.20 -4.18 23.87
C ASP A 69 2.41 -3.23 22.95
N ASN A 70 2.24 -3.61 21.69
CA ASN A 70 1.48 -2.82 20.72
C ASN A 70 0.03 -2.64 21.16
N TYR A 71 -0.63 -3.72 21.60
CA TYR A 71 -1.97 -3.62 22.19
C TYR A 71 -2.01 -2.69 23.38
N THR A 72 -1.04 -2.80 24.30
CA THR A 72 -0.97 -1.96 25.48
C THR A 72 -0.84 -0.48 25.12
N HIS A 73 0.04 -0.14 24.18
CA HIS A 73 0.21 1.24 23.71
C HIS A 73 -1.04 1.80 23.05
N MET A 74 -1.68 1.01 22.15
CA MET A 74 -2.95 1.40 21.51
C MET A 74 -4.06 1.64 22.53
N ARG A 75 -4.22 0.73 23.49
CA ARG A 75 -5.20 0.81 24.58
C ARG A 75 -5.00 2.07 25.43
N ASP A 76 -3.76 2.34 25.81
CA ASP A 76 -3.43 3.47 26.68
C ASP A 76 -3.60 4.81 25.95
N LYS A 77 -3.20 4.89 24.66
CA LYS A 77 -3.44 6.05 23.80
C LYS A 77 -4.93 6.32 23.65
N MET A 78 -5.73 5.32 23.28
CA MET A 78 -7.19 5.45 23.18
C MET A 78 -7.81 5.92 24.49
N THR A 79 -7.44 5.32 25.61
CA THR A 79 -7.95 5.69 26.94
C THR A 79 -7.63 7.13 27.28
N LYS A 80 -6.39 7.57 27.03
CA LYS A 80 -5.92 8.93 27.28
C LYS A 80 -6.70 9.95 26.45
N ASP A 81 -6.87 9.69 25.16
CA ASP A 81 -7.45 10.69 24.24
C ASP A 81 -8.97 10.76 24.34
N ILE A 82 -9.67 9.62 24.45
CA ILE A 82 -11.12 9.64 24.76
C ILE A 82 -11.37 10.31 26.13
N GLY A 83 -10.50 10.07 27.10
CA GLY A 83 -10.59 10.70 28.40
C GLY A 83 -10.55 12.24 28.36
N LYS A 84 -9.89 12.84 27.36
CA LYS A 84 -9.88 14.29 27.14
C LYS A 84 -11.28 14.83 26.82
N LEU A 85 -12.13 14.06 26.12
CA LEU A 85 -13.51 14.47 25.81
C LEU A 85 -14.37 14.70 27.05
N LEU A 86 -13.98 14.13 28.20
CA LEU A 86 -14.71 14.23 29.46
C LEU A 86 -14.16 15.28 30.41
N LYS A 87 -13.04 15.94 30.07
CA LYS A 87 -12.39 16.93 30.95
C LYS A 87 -12.84 18.35 30.61
N PRO A 88 -13.22 19.18 31.62
CA PRO A 88 -13.78 20.52 31.41
C PRO A 88 -12.92 21.44 30.50
N GLU A 89 -11.58 21.39 30.66
CA GLU A 89 -10.66 22.22 29.88
C GLU A 89 -10.68 21.88 28.41
N TYR A 90 -10.86 20.60 28.04
CA TYR A 90 -10.95 20.16 26.64
C TYR A 90 -12.35 20.38 26.06
N ILE A 91 -13.41 20.22 26.87
CA ILE A 91 -14.78 20.55 26.47
C ILE A 91 -14.86 22.00 25.99
N LYS A 92 -14.21 22.92 26.74
CA LYS A 92 -14.16 24.32 26.35
C LYS A 92 -13.47 24.50 25.00
N LYS A 93 -12.28 23.88 24.81
CA LYS A 93 -11.54 23.94 23.54
C LYS A 93 -12.35 23.44 22.37
N LEU A 94 -13.01 22.27 22.50
CA LEU A 94 -13.85 21.71 21.43
C LEU A 94 -14.97 22.67 21.00
N LYS A 95 -15.58 23.35 21.98
CA LYS A 95 -16.60 24.38 21.70
C LYS A 95 -16.01 25.61 21.03
N ASP A 96 -14.86 26.08 21.50
CA ASP A 96 -14.16 27.25 20.92
C ASP A 96 -13.73 26.99 19.47
N TRP A 97 -13.41 25.76 19.11
CA TRP A 97 -13.09 25.33 17.74
C TRP A 97 -14.34 25.06 16.87
N GLY A 98 -15.53 25.15 17.44
CA GLY A 98 -16.77 24.90 16.71
C GLY A 98 -17.03 23.44 16.39
N VAL A 99 -16.43 22.52 17.17
CA VAL A 99 -16.67 21.08 16.99
C VAL A 99 -18.14 20.78 17.29
N PRO A 100 -18.90 20.17 16.37
CA PRO A 100 -20.31 19.85 16.57
C PRO A 100 -20.47 18.72 17.61
N SER A 101 -21.74 18.34 17.86
CA SER A 101 -22.00 17.17 18.70
C SER A 101 -21.36 15.91 18.09
N ILE A 102 -20.43 15.31 18.82
CA ILE A 102 -19.61 14.17 18.37
C ILE A 102 -20.48 12.91 18.34
N LYS A 103 -20.69 12.36 17.17
CA LYS A 103 -21.40 11.10 16.91
C LYS A 103 -20.44 9.92 16.81
N GLU A 104 -19.30 10.13 16.13
CA GLU A 104 -18.31 9.11 15.92
C GLU A 104 -16.91 9.62 16.28
N TRP A 105 -16.21 8.85 17.10
CA TRP A 105 -14.80 9.06 17.39
C TRP A 105 -14.01 7.92 16.76
N HIS A 106 -13.23 8.23 15.72
CA HIS A 106 -12.43 7.25 15.00
C HIS A 106 -11.04 7.15 15.62
N PHE A 107 -10.64 5.94 15.98
CA PHE A 107 -9.25 5.62 16.32
C PHE A 107 -8.57 5.04 15.08
N VAL A 108 -7.63 5.79 14.50
CA VAL A 108 -7.04 5.47 13.20
C VAL A 108 -5.63 4.93 13.41
N ILE A 109 -5.45 3.67 13.08
CA ILE A 109 -4.20 2.93 13.24
C ILE A 109 -3.71 2.41 11.89
N PRO A 110 -2.39 2.18 11.69
CA PRO A 110 -1.90 1.63 10.43
C PRO A 110 -2.53 0.28 10.09
N GLU A 111 -2.54 -0.65 11.04
CA GLU A 111 -3.07 -2.01 10.87
C GLU A 111 -3.86 -2.46 12.09
N GLN A 112 -4.95 -3.19 11.85
CA GLN A 112 -5.75 -3.78 12.92
C GLN A 112 -5.47 -5.28 13.03
N ASN A 113 -4.47 -5.64 13.84
CA ASN A 113 -4.04 -7.03 14.02
C ASN A 113 -4.52 -7.66 15.33
N ASP A 114 -5.19 -6.88 16.22
CA ASP A 114 -5.63 -7.35 17.54
C ASP A 114 -7.10 -7.02 17.79
N SER A 115 -7.92 -8.05 17.95
CA SER A 115 -9.36 -7.90 18.22
C SER A 115 -9.66 -7.32 19.62
N ARG A 116 -8.70 -7.36 20.57
CA ARG A 116 -8.87 -6.81 21.93
C ARG A 116 -9.11 -5.30 21.89
N ILE A 117 -8.54 -4.59 20.89
CA ILE A 117 -8.74 -3.14 20.76
C ILE A 117 -10.21 -2.79 20.45
N VAL A 118 -10.91 -3.64 19.67
CA VAL A 118 -12.35 -3.46 19.39
C VAL A 118 -13.18 -3.59 20.66
N LYS A 119 -12.87 -4.57 21.50
CA LYS A 119 -13.53 -4.74 22.81
C LYS A 119 -13.25 -3.55 23.72
N HIS A 120 -12.02 -3.02 23.70
CA HIS A 120 -11.65 -1.83 24.47
C HIS A 120 -12.40 -0.59 23.97
N ALA A 121 -12.53 -0.39 22.67
CA ALA A 121 -13.32 0.68 22.07
C ALA A 121 -14.78 0.67 22.55
N GLU A 122 -15.41 -0.51 22.59
CA GLU A 122 -16.79 -0.66 23.10
C GLU A 122 -16.87 -0.33 24.60
N THR A 123 -15.86 -0.69 25.37
CA THR A 123 -15.79 -0.30 26.80
C THR A 123 -15.74 1.21 26.94
N LYS A 124 -14.90 1.91 26.19
CA LYS A 124 -14.77 3.36 26.20
C LYS A 124 -16.04 4.06 25.72
N ARG A 125 -16.71 3.53 24.70
CA ARG A 125 -18.02 4.02 24.27
C ARG A 125 -19.03 4.03 25.43
N LYS A 126 -19.14 2.91 26.17
CA LYS A 126 -20.04 2.78 27.32
C LYS A 126 -19.68 3.78 28.43
N GLU A 127 -18.41 3.97 28.72
CA GLU A 127 -17.95 4.95 29.73
C GLU A 127 -18.36 6.38 29.37
N VAL A 128 -18.16 6.79 28.11
CA VAL A 128 -18.53 8.14 27.62
C VAL A 128 -20.05 8.35 27.69
N LEU A 129 -20.83 7.38 27.25
CA LEU A 129 -22.29 7.46 27.31
C LEU A 129 -22.82 7.47 28.76
N ALA A 130 -22.19 6.72 29.68
CA ALA A 130 -22.53 6.76 31.10
C ALA A 130 -22.22 8.13 31.71
N ALA A 131 -21.07 8.72 31.41
CA ALA A 131 -20.72 10.07 31.83
C ALA A 131 -21.75 11.10 31.31
N LYS A 132 -22.09 11.03 30.03
CA LYS A 132 -23.13 11.91 29.47
C LYS A 132 -24.48 11.74 30.16
N LYS A 133 -24.90 10.51 30.42
CA LYS A 133 -26.15 10.24 31.13
C LYS A 133 -26.15 10.81 32.54
N SER A 134 -24.99 10.79 33.22
CA SER A 134 -24.83 11.33 34.58
C SER A 134 -24.90 12.87 34.58
N ASN A 135 -24.39 13.54 33.57
CA ASN A 135 -24.42 15.00 33.46
C ASN A 135 -24.67 15.49 32.04
N PRO A 136 -25.92 15.41 31.55
CA PRO A 136 -26.26 15.75 30.14
C PRO A 136 -25.95 17.21 29.77
N LYS A 137 -26.05 18.12 30.77
CA LYS A 137 -25.78 19.56 30.54
C LYS A 137 -24.30 19.87 30.34
N LEU A 138 -23.40 19.12 31.00
CA LEU A 138 -21.96 19.28 30.83
C LEU A 138 -21.50 18.70 29.49
N TYR A 139 -21.98 17.52 29.10
CA TYR A 139 -21.53 16.76 27.93
C TYR A 139 -22.44 16.96 26.70
N THR A 140 -22.88 18.19 26.44
CA THR A 140 -23.69 18.53 25.25
C THR A 140 -22.99 18.30 23.92
N HIS A 141 -21.64 18.31 23.93
CA HIS A 141 -20.78 18.05 22.77
C HIS A 141 -20.69 16.56 22.41
N ILE A 142 -21.23 15.65 23.19
CA ILE A 142 -21.33 14.23 22.89
C ILE A 142 -22.75 13.90 22.40
N SER A 143 -22.89 13.17 21.31
CA SER A 143 -24.18 12.66 20.82
C SER A 143 -24.70 11.52 21.70
N ASP A 144 -26.02 11.34 21.76
CA ASP A 144 -26.63 10.15 22.38
C ASP A 144 -26.33 8.86 21.59
N GLU A 145 -26.00 9.00 20.30
CA GLU A 145 -25.61 7.92 19.39
C GLU A 145 -24.08 7.75 19.28
N PHE A 146 -23.33 8.27 20.27
CA PHE A 146 -21.87 8.24 20.25
C PHE A 146 -21.31 6.84 20.03
N LYS A 147 -20.35 6.74 19.08
CA LYS A 147 -19.66 5.51 18.75
C LYS A 147 -18.14 5.72 18.80
N VAL A 148 -17.42 4.65 19.14
CA VAL A 148 -15.96 4.56 19.00
C VAL A 148 -15.69 3.55 17.88
N ILE A 149 -15.04 3.97 16.82
CA ILE A 149 -14.83 3.17 15.61
C ILE A 149 -13.33 3.01 15.40
N ILE A 150 -12.86 1.79 15.20
CA ILE A 150 -11.50 1.51 14.76
C ILE A 150 -11.45 1.65 13.25
N LYS A 151 -10.47 2.38 12.76
CA LYS A 151 -10.14 2.53 11.35
C LYS A 151 -8.70 2.15 11.10
N CYS A 152 -8.41 1.57 9.95
CA CYS A 152 -7.04 1.28 9.53
C CYS A 152 -6.79 1.76 8.09
N ALA A 153 -5.56 1.62 7.62
CA ALA A 153 -5.18 2.05 6.28
C ALA A 153 -6.07 1.44 5.18
N ASP A 154 -6.47 0.19 5.33
CA ASP A 154 -7.31 -0.49 4.34
C ASP A 154 -8.73 0.09 4.23
N ASP A 155 -9.21 0.78 5.26
CA ASP A 155 -10.46 1.56 5.19
C ASP A 155 -10.34 2.78 4.24
N PHE A 156 -9.10 3.23 3.95
CA PHE A 156 -8.81 4.40 3.12
C PHE A 156 -8.14 4.03 1.79
N LEU A 157 -8.32 2.81 1.34
CA LEU A 157 -7.66 2.28 0.14
C LEU A 157 -7.80 3.19 -1.08
N LEU A 158 -8.99 3.72 -1.34
CA LEU A 158 -9.26 4.60 -2.49
C LEU A 158 -8.52 5.94 -2.36
N GLU A 159 -8.53 6.53 -1.19
CA GLU A 159 -7.88 7.81 -0.91
C GLU A 159 -6.36 7.65 -1.00
N ILE A 160 -5.80 6.61 -0.38
CA ILE A 160 -4.38 6.29 -0.45
C ILE A 160 -3.94 6.03 -1.90
N SER A 161 -4.72 5.27 -2.67
CA SER A 161 -4.45 5.04 -4.08
C SER A 161 -4.39 6.34 -4.88
N ARG A 162 -5.30 7.28 -4.63
CA ARG A 162 -5.31 8.59 -5.29
C ARG A 162 -4.13 9.47 -4.87
N ILE A 163 -3.73 9.42 -3.58
CA ILE A 163 -2.57 10.17 -3.08
C ILE A 163 -1.29 9.67 -3.75
N VAL A 164 -1.13 8.35 -3.88
CA VAL A 164 0.02 7.75 -4.55
C VAL A 164 0.05 8.05 -6.05
N LEU A 165 -1.10 8.10 -6.71
CA LEU A 165 -1.21 8.46 -8.13
C LEU A 165 -0.99 9.96 -8.40
N ALA A 166 -1.25 10.82 -7.41
CA ALA A 166 -0.88 12.21 -7.51
C ALA A 166 0.66 12.31 -7.45
N PRO A 167 1.32 13.16 -8.26
CA PRO A 167 2.77 13.32 -8.23
C PRO A 167 3.21 13.92 -6.90
N HIS A 168 3.33 13.07 -5.89
CA HIS A 168 3.74 13.41 -4.54
C HIS A 168 5.06 12.72 -4.23
N LYS A 169 6.12 13.48 -3.95
CA LYS A 169 7.48 12.93 -3.75
C LYS A 169 7.62 12.03 -2.50
N ASP A 170 6.68 12.13 -1.56
CA ASP A 170 6.81 11.50 -0.25
C ASP A 170 6.08 10.14 -0.14
N TYR A 171 5.35 9.73 -1.19
CA TYR A 171 4.57 8.49 -1.19
C TYR A 171 4.79 7.69 -2.47
N LEU A 172 5.92 7.01 -2.56
CA LEU A 172 6.20 6.06 -3.62
C LEU A 172 5.81 4.65 -3.19
N LEU A 173 5.32 3.85 -4.14
CA LEU A 173 5.07 2.43 -3.92
C LEU A 173 6.39 1.67 -3.91
N ASN A 174 6.60 0.90 -2.85
CA ASN A 174 7.63 -0.12 -2.80
C ASN A 174 7.00 -1.49 -3.07
N LEU A 175 7.25 -2.03 -4.25
CA LEU A 175 6.73 -3.33 -4.68
C LEU A 175 7.69 -4.47 -4.36
N ALA A 176 8.94 -4.15 -3.96
CA ALA A 176 9.97 -5.09 -3.59
C ALA A 176 9.79 -5.67 -2.18
N ILE A 177 8.91 -5.11 -1.34
CA ILE A 177 8.53 -5.71 -0.06
C ILE A 177 7.78 -7.02 -0.37
N ARG A 178 8.58 -8.05 -0.54
CA ARG A 178 8.11 -9.43 -0.61
C ARG A 178 8.03 -9.92 0.83
N ASP A 179 6.82 -10.16 1.34
CA ASP A 179 6.74 -11.19 2.37
C ASP A 179 7.52 -12.39 1.82
N ALA A 180 8.24 -13.13 2.69
CA ALA A 180 8.87 -14.38 2.30
C ALA A 180 7.77 -15.34 1.80
N ILE A 181 7.28 -15.06 0.61
CA ILE A 181 6.34 -15.92 -0.10
C ILE A 181 7.18 -17.13 -0.42
N THR A 182 6.91 -18.21 0.27
CA THR A 182 7.39 -19.51 -0.16
C THR A 182 6.81 -19.70 -1.56
N LEU A 183 7.66 -19.44 -2.57
CA LEU A 183 7.26 -19.55 -3.96
C LEU A 183 6.82 -20.99 -4.19
N ASP A 184 5.55 -21.15 -4.48
CA ASP A 184 4.99 -22.47 -4.75
C ASP A 184 5.30 -22.83 -6.20
N TYR A 185 6.45 -23.48 -6.41
CA TYR A 185 6.92 -23.93 -7.72
C TYR A 185 5.91 -24.88 -8.42
N THR A 186 4.99 -25.50 -7.66
CA THR A 186 3.95 -26.34 -8.25
C THR A 186 2.93 -25.53 -9.08
N LYS A 187 2.87 -24.23 -8.89
CA LYS A 187 2.06 -23.30 -9.70
C LYS A 187 2.68 -22.93 -11.03
N CYS A 188 3.95 -23.29 -11.27
CA CYS A 188 4.57 -23.07 -12.56
C CYS A 188 4.26 -24.26 -13.47
N ASP A 189 3.49 -24.02 -14.53
CA ASP A 189 3.21 -25.01 -15.55
C ASP A 189 4.51 -25.47 -16.22
N SER A 190 4.65 -26.78 -16.44
CA SER A 190 5.81 -27.38 -17.11
C SER A 190 6.09 -26.78 -18.50
N GLU A 191 5.04 -26.37 -19.23
CA GLU A 191 5.17 -25.69 -20.51
C GLU A 191 5.84 -24.33 -20.37
N LYS A 192 5.53 -23.57 -19.32
CA LYS A 192 6.16 -22.27 -19.03
C LYS A 192 7.64 -22.41 -18.71
N VAL A 193 7.98 -23.40 -17.90
CA VAL A 193 9.39 -23.72 -17.56
C VAL A 193 10.18 -24.07 -18.83
N GLU A 194 9.62 -24.91 -19.69
CA GLU A 194 10.27 -25.32 -20.94
C GLU A 194 10.43 -24.16 -21.92
N ASN A 195 9.44 -23.28 -22.02
CA ASN A 195 9.52 -22.06 -22.80
C ASN A 195 10.66 -21.14 -22.34
N ILE A 196 10.79 -20.92 -21.02
CA ILE A 196 11.90 -20.14 -20.44
C ILE A 196 13.22 -20.82 -20.80
N ARG A 197 13.38 -22.13 -20.56
CA ARG A 197 14.61 -22.87 -20.82
C ARG A 197 15.02 -22.77 -22.29
N ARG A 198 14.12 -23.04 -23.21
CA ARG A 198 14.37 -22.97 -24.66
C ARG A 198 14.87 -21.60 -25.09
N LYS A 199 14.24 -20.53 -24.58
CA LYS A 199 14.60 -19.15 -24.94
C LYS A 199 15.93 -18.72 -24.30
N ILE A 200 16.19 -19.07 -23.06
CA ILE A 200 17.49 -18.81 -22.42
C ILE A 200 18.63 -19.52 -23.16
N LYS A 201 18.44 -20.77 -23.57
CA LYS A 201 19.43 -21.47 -24.40
C LYS A 201 19.68 -20.76 -25.73
N ALA A 202 18.65 -20.25 -26.39
CA ALA A 202 18.79 -19.48 -27.63
C ALA A 202 19.50 -18.12 -27.37
N ILE A 203 19.22 -17.44 -26.26
CA ILE A 203 19.90 -16.20 -25.88
C ILE A 203 21.38 -16.44 -25.60
N LYS A 204 21.72 -17.50 -24.87
CA LYS A 204 23.11 -17.92 -24.58
C LYS A 204 23.81 -18.55 -25.78
N ASN A 205 23.10 -18.87 -26.84
CA ASN A 205 23.59 -19.61 -28.02
C ASN A 205 24.26 -20.94 -27.64
N THR A 206 23.63 -21.71 -26.76
CA THR A 206 24.12 -23.03 -26.31
C THR A 206 23.05 -24.10 -26.53
N LYS A 207 23.51 -25.33 -26.83
CA LYS A 207 22.67 -26.53 -26.89
C LYS A 207 22.81 -27.42 -25.65
N ASP A 208 23.74 -27.10 -24.76
CA ASP A 208 24.00 -27.87 -23.56
C ASP A 208 22.90 -27.65 -22.52
N ASP A 209 22.24 -28.73 -22.11
CA ASP A 209 21.22 -28.72 -21.06
C ASP A 209 21.80 -28.64 -19.65
N ASN A 210 23.08 -28.96 -19.49
CA ASN A 210 23.80 -28.93 -18.23
C ASN A 210 24.66 -27.67 -18.05
N ASP A 211 24.55 -26.69 -18.95
CA ASP A 211 25.23 -25.39 -18.81
C ASP A 211 24.77 -24.73 -17.49
N GLU A 212 25.71 -24.51 -16.57
CA GLU A 212 25.42 -23.97 -15.22
C GLU A 212 24.75 -22.58 -15.29
N ASP A 213 25.18 -21.73 -16.22
CA ASP A 213 24.56 -20.41 -16.42
C ASP A 213 23.11 -20.53 -16.91
N VAL A 214 22.81 -21.50 -17.80
CA VAL A 214 21.45 -21.75 -18.27
C VAL A 214 20.58 -22.20 -17.11
N ILE A 215 21.06 -23.13 -16.30
CA ILE A 215 20.32 -23.62 -15.11
C ILE A 215 20.05 -22.48 -14.15
N PHE A 216 21.05 -21.66 -13.84
CA PHE A 216 20.92 -20.49 -12.97
C PHE A 216 19.89 -19.49 -13.51
N LEU A 217 20.00 -19.08 -14.76
CA LEU A 217 19.08 -18.11 -15.37
C LEU A 217 17.65 -18.64 -15.47
N VAL A 218 17.47 -19.92 -15.79
CA VAL A 218 16.14 -20.54 -15.85
C VAL A 218 15.47 -20.46 -14.47
N ASN A 219 16.18 -20.82 -13.40
CA ASN A 219 15.64 -20.76 -12.04
C ASN A 219 15.30 -19.31 -11.64
N LEU A 220 16.20 -18.36 -11.92
CA LEU A 220 15.98 -16.95 -11.65
C LEU A 220 14.71 -16.43 -12.35
N PHE A 221 14.51 -16.74 -13.63
CA PHE A 221 13.33 -16.28 -14.37
C PHE A 221 12.04 -17.02 -13.98
N ILE A 222 12.11 -18.26 -13.48
CA ILE A 222 10.96 -18.93 -12.88
C ILE A 222 10.53 -18.21 -11.60
N GLU A 223 11.49 -17.88 -10.73
CA GLU A 223 11.22 -17.12 -9.50
C GLU A 223 10.62 -15.75 -9.82
N SER A 224 11.19 -15.01 -10.77
CA SER A 224 10.68 -13.72 -11.20
C SER A 224 9.27 -13.83 -11.81
N TYR A 225 8.98 -14.86 -12.60
CA TYR A 225 7.65 -15.12 -13.14
C TYR A 225 6.60 -15.28 -12.04
N LEU A 226 6.89 -16.12 -11.04
CA LEU A 226 5.97 -16.36 -9.92
C LEU A 226 5.79 -15.10 -9.05
N SER A 227 6.88 -14.37 -8.81
CA SER A 227 6.84 -13.06 -8.12
C SER A 227 5.97 -12.06 -8.87
N GLY A 228 6.14 -11.96 -10.17
CA GLY A 228 5.36 -11.06 -11.01
C GLY A 228 3.86 -11.35 -10.94
N LEU A 229 3.46 -12.62 -10.98
CA LEU A 229 2.06 -13.01 -10.80
C LEU A 229 1.51 -12.56 -9.44
N ALA A 230 2.28 -12.71 -8.37
CA ALA A 230 1.88 -12.31 -7.02
C ALA A 230 1.75 -10.79 -6.91
N ILE A 231 2.72 -10.03 -7.44
CA ILE A 231 2.72 -8.55 -7.44
C ILE A 231 1.55 -8.02 -8.27
N LEU A 232 1.33 -8.53 -9.48
CA LEU A 232 0.21 -8.11 -10.33
C LEU A 232 -1.15 -8.37 -9.66
N ASN A 233 -1.31 -9.52 -9.00
CA ASN A 233 -2.54 -9.80 -8.26
C ASN A 233 -2.74 -8.84 -7.07
N LYS A 234 -1.67 -8.52 -6.34
CA LYS A 234 -1.71 -7.54 -5.25
C LYS A 234 -2.06 -6.14 -5.76
N LEU A 235 -1.41 -5.68 -6.84
CA LEU A 235 -1.72 -4.40 -7.48
C LEU A 235 -3.17 -4.34 -7.95
N ARG A 236 -3.68 -5.41 -8.56
CA ARG A 236 -5.07 -5.48 -9.00
C ARG A 236 -6.07 -5.26 -7.86
N LEU A 237 -5.76 -5.79 -6.67
CA LEU A 237 -6.64 -5.70 -5.50
C LEU A 237 -6.51 -4.36 -4.77
N SER A 238 -5.29 -3.82 -4.67
CA SER A 238 -4.98 -2.64 -3.84
C SER A 238 -4.90 -1.35 -4.65
N PHE A 239 -4.40 -1.40 -5.90
CA PHE A 239 -4.18 -0.25 -6.78
C PHE A 239 -4.63 -0.55 -8.21
N PRO A 240 -5.94 -0.73 -8.47
CA PRO A 240 -6.45 -1.19 -9.75
C PRO A 240 -6.10 -0.27 -10.93
N GLU A 241 -5.96 1.04 -10.70
CA GLU A 241 -5.59 1.99 -11.76
C GLU A 241 -4.12 1.85 -12.16
N ILE A 242 -3.21 1.65 -11.18
CA ILE A 242 -1.79 1.37 -11.45
C ILE A 242 -1.65 0.03 -12.16
N HIS A 243 -2.35 -1.00 -11.68
CA HIS A 243 -2.40 -2.31 -12.35
C HIS A 243 -2.84 -2.17 -13.80
N LYS A 244 -3.92 -1.45 -14.08
CA LYS A 244 -4.43 -1.24 -15.43
C LYS A 244 -3.40 -0.57 -16.32
N SER A 245 -2.79 0.54 -15.87
CA SER A 245 -1.77 1.27 -16.62
C SER A 245 -0.52 0.41 -16.87
N LEU A 246 -0.13 -0.43 -15.91
CA LEU A 246 0.99 -1.36 -16.06
C LEU A 246 0.71 -2.44 -17.10
N ILE A 247 -0.49 -3.04 -17.08
CA ILE A 247 -0.90 -4.04 -18.07
C ILE A 247 -1.00 -3.43 -19.48
N GLU A 248 -1.50 -2.21 -19.63
CA GLU A 248 -1.57 -1.51 -20.91
C GLU A 248 -0.16 -1.26 -21.49
N LEU A 249 0.78 -0.80 -20.65
CA LEU A 249 2.18 -0.64 -21.03
C LEU A 249 2.80 -1.99 -21.45
N GLU A 250 2.62 -3.02 -20.62
CA GLU A 250 3.12 -4.36 -20.88
C GLU A 250 2.61 -4.91 -22.21
N GLN A 251 1.31 -4.80 -22.48
CA GLN A 251 0.71 -5.26 -23.74
C GLN A 251 1.27 -4.54 -24.96
N SER A 252 1.51 -3.22 -24.85
CA SER A 252 2.16 -2.46 -25.90
C SER A 252 3.58 -2.95 -26.15
N CYS A 253 4.36 -3.14 -25.08
CA CYS A 253 5.73 -3.65 -25.19
C CYS A 253 5.80 -5.08 -25.71
N LYS A 254 4.89 -5.97 -25.33
CA LYS A 254 4.81 -7.35 -25.84
C LYS A 254 4.66 -7.39 -27.36
N LYS A 255 3.88 -6.48 -27.95
CA LYS A 255 3.73 -6.38 -29.41
C LYS A 255 5.04 -5.98 -30.08
N ASP A 256 5.71 -4.96 -29.55
CA ASP A 256 7.02 -4.49 -30.08
C ASP A 256 8.07 -5.60 -30.00
N VAL A 257 8.14 -6.30 -28.86
CA VAL A 257 9.05 -7.43 -28.64
C VAL A 257 8.78 -8.57 -29.61
N ALA A 258 7.51 -8.93 -29.79
CA ALA A 258 7.12 -10.00 -30.72
C ALA A 258 7.54 -9.70 -32.17
N ILE A 259 7.46 -8.44 -32.58
CA ILE A 259 7.92 -8.00 -33.92
C ILE A 259 9.45 -8.04 -33.99
N LYS A 260 10.14 -7.39 -33.06
CA LYS A 260 11.59 -7.28 -33.07
C LYS A 260 12.30 -8.63 -33.04
N THR A 261 11.85 -9.55 -32.20
CA THR A 261 12.46 -10.89 -32.11
C THR A 261 12.22 -11.76 -33.32
N ARG A 262 11.12 -11.56 -34.06
CA ARG A 262 10.84 -12.30 -35.29
C ARG A 262 11.47 -11.69 -36.55
N MET A 263 11.71 -10.37 -36.51
CA MET A 263 12.32 -9.63 -37.63
C MET A 263 13.85 -9.52 -37.54
N MET A 264 14.44 -10.13 -36.52
CA MET A 264 15.87 -10.07 -36.26
C MET A 264 16.65 -10.62 -37.49
N SER A 265 17.63 -9.83 -37.95
CA SER A 265 18.60 -10.31 -38.95
C SER A 265 19.75 -11.03 -38.25
N ASP A 266 20.38 -11.98 -38.94
CA ASP A 266 21.47 -12.84 -38.41
C ASP A 266 22.72 -12.06 -37.88
N ASN A 267 22.74 -10.73 -38.08
CA ASN A 267 23.87 -9.87 -37.72
C ASN A 267 23.79 -9.37 -36.22
N ILE A 268 22.67 -9.53 -35.54
CA ILE A 268 22.51 -9.13 -34.12
C ILE A 268 22.34 -10.38 -33.29
N GLY A 269 23.29 -10.63 -32.35
CA GLY A 269 23.19 -11.77 -31.45
C GLY A 269 21.98 -11.67 -30.50
N ASN A 270 21.33 -12.80 -30.22
CA ASN A 270 20.16 -12.88 -29.34
C ASN A 270 20.38 -12.20 -27.97
N ALA A 271 21.59 -12.36 -27.38
CA ALA A 271 21.92 -11.75 -26.09
C ALA A 271 21.91 -10.21 -26.17
N LYS A 272 22.43 -9.63 -27.27
CA LYS A 272 22.40 -8.18 -27.45
C LYS A 272 20.98 -7.67 -27.60
N LEU A 273 20.18 -8.32 -28.43
CA LEU A 273 18.78 -7.96 -28.62
C LEU A 273 18.00 -8.07 -27.29
N PHE A 274 18.24 -9.14 -26.51
CA PHE A 274 17.58 -9.31 -25.23
C PHE A 274 17.89 -8.17 -24.26
N ASN A 275 19.18 -7.77 -24.14
CA ASN A 275 19.57 -6.63 -23.30
C ASN A 275 18.95 -5.31 -23.78
N GLU A 276 18.93 -5.05 -25.09
CA GLU A 276 18.28 -3.87 -25.65
C GLU A 276 16.77 -3.82 -25.33
N LEU A 277 16.10 -4.98 -25.33
CA LEU A 277 14.69 -5.07 -24.95
C LEU A 277 14.48 -4.79 -23.45
N LEU A 278 15.36 -5.30 -22.60
CA LEU A 278 15.34 -5.03 -21.15
C LEU A 278 15.50 -3.54 -20.86
N ASP A 279 16.52 -2.90 -21.48
CA ASP A 279 16.82 -1.48 -21.28
C ASP A 279 15.66 -0.59 -21.76
N ASN A 280 15.13 -0.89 -22.95
CA ASN A 280 13.98 -0.15 -23.52
C ASN A 280 12.73 -0.26 -22.61
N PHE A 281 12.47 -1.45 -22.07
CA PHE A 281 11.33 -1.64 -21.20
C PHE A 281 11.51 -0.93 -19.86
N GLU A 282 12.70 -0.99 -19.27
CA GLU A 282 13.04 -0.26 -18.05
C GLU A 282 12.85 1.25 -18.21
N ASN A 283 13.31 1.81 -19.34
CA ASN A 283 13.13 3.23 -19.63
C ASN A 283 11.64 3.61 -19.71
N LYS A 284 10.82 2.81 -20.39
CA LYS A 284 9.37 3.04 -20.46
C LYS A 284 8.68 2.94 -19.09
N LEU A 285 9.11 1.98 -18.25
CA LEU A 285 8.62 1.87 -16.89
C LEU A 285 9.01 3.12 -16.05
N LYS A 286 10.26 3.59 -16.17
CA LYS A 286 10.72 4.81 -15.51
C LYS A 286 9.94 6.05 -15.97
N GLU A 287 9.75 6.22 -17.27
CA GLU A 287 8.99 7.34 -17.83
C GLU A 287 7.55 7.40 -17.29
N GLN A 288 6.92 6.25 -17.14
CA GLN A 288 5.50 6.18 -16.76
C GLN A 288 5.28 6.12 -15.26
N PHE A 289 6.17 5.48 -14.50
CA PHE A 289 5.92 5.14 -13.09
C PHE A 289 6.91 5.74 -12.08
N SER A 290 7.97 6.46 -12.50
CA SER A 290 8.97 7.00 -11.56
C SER A 290 8.43 8.00 -10.54
N THR A 291 7.25 8.56 -10.75
CA THR A 291 6.55 9.43 -9.79
C THR A 291 5.62 8.66 -8.84
N THR A 292 5.44 7.37 -9.06
CA THR A 292 4.46 6.53 -8.34
C THR A 292 5.11 5.32 -7.67
N VAL A 293 6.16 4.78 -8.30
CA VAL A 293 6.87 3.56 -7.87
C VAL A 293 8.35 3.89 -7.67
N ASP A 294 8.95 3.39 -6.61
CA ASP A 294 10.38 3.58 -6.35
C ASP A 294 11.25 2.87 -7.41
N LEU A 295 12.50 3.35 -7.57
CA LEU A 295 13.39 2.88 -8.63
C LEU A 295 13.81 1.42 -8.47
N ALA A 296 13.91 0.90 -7.23
CA ALA A 296 14.26 -0.50 -7.00
C ALA A 296 13.12 -1.40 -7.47
N SER A 297 11.89 -1.04 -7.11
CA SER A 297 10.68 -1.75 -7.56
C SER A 297 10.49 -1.70 -9.07
N ILE A 298 10.85 -0.61 -9.75
CA ILE A 298 10.85 -0.55 -11.22
C ILE A 298 11.80 -1.58 -11.81
N GLY A 299 13.00 -1.73 -11.24
CA GLY A 299 13.98 -2.74 -11.66
C GLY A 299 13.44 -4.17 -11.51
N GLU A 300 12.78 -4.47 -10.40
CA GLU A 300 12.16 -5.77 -10.17
C GLU A 300 10.96 -6.03 -11.06
N LEU A 301 10.05 -5.06 -11.21
CA LEU A 301 8.92 -5.16 -12.15
C LEU A 301 9.37 -5.46 -13.57
N LYS A 302 10.44 -4.80 -14.05
CA LYS A 302 11.04 -5.12 -15.35
C LYS A 302 11.37 -6.60 -15.44
N GLN A 303 12.10 -7.13 -14.47
CA GLN A 303 12.55 -8.52 -14.47
C GLN A 303 11.36 -9.49 -14.41
N ASP A 304 10.40 -9.21 -13.54
CA ASP A 304 9.20 -10.03 -13.32
C ASP A 304 8.31 -10.09 -14.56
N LEU A 305 8.08 -8.96 -15.21
CA LEU A 305 7.26 -8.90 -16.43
C LEU A 305 7.97 -9.51 -17.64
N VAL A 306 9.29 -9.31 -17.79
CA VAL A 306 10.07 -9.97 -18.83
C VAL A 306 10.11 -11.49 -18.61
N ALA A 307 10.14 -11.96 -17.38
CA ALA A 307 10.00 -13.39 -17.09
C ALA A 307 8.67 -13.95 -17.60
N SER A 308 7.58 -13.19 -17.53
CA SER A 308 6.30 -13.58 -18.13
C SER A 308 6.38 -13.69 -19.66
N TRP A 309 7.16 -12.81 -20.31
CA TRP A 309 7.34 -12.86 -21.78
C TRP A 309 8.20 -14.05 -22.22
N LEU A 310 9.14 -14.46 -21.38
CA LEU A 310 9.90 -15.69 -21.62
C LEU A 310 9.03 -16.93 -21.40
N ALA A 311 8.16 -16.94 -20.41
CA ALA A 311 7.24 -18.03 -20.12
C ALA A 311 6.15 -18.18 -21.21
N ASP A 312 5.66 -17.05 -21.74
CA ASP A 312 4.68 -17.01 -22.82
C ASP A 312 5.34 -17.08 -24.22
N CYS A 313 4.52 -17.18 -25.28
CA CYS A 313 5.01 -17.20 -26.66
C CYS A 313 5.23 -15.80 -27.28
N SER A 314 5.27 -14.74 -26.45
CA SER A 314 5.42 -13.37 -26.94
C SER A 314 6.81 -13.03 -27.43
N MET A 315 7.85 -13.69 -26.93
CA MET A 315 9.26 -13.48 -27.27
C MET A 315 9.80 -14.73 -27.96
N GLU A 316 10.38 -14.59 -29.15
CA GLU A 316 10.95 -15.70 -29.91
C GLU A 316 12.42 -15.43 -30.26
N PHE A 317 13.30 -16.29 -29.78
CA PHE A 317 14.72 -16.31 -30.18
C PHE A 317 14.99 -17.58 -30.98
N ARG A 318 15.70 -17.44 -32.09
CA ARG A 318 16.11 -18.55 -32.97
C ARG A 318 17.55 -18.93 -32.65
N MET A 319 17.82 -20.23 -32.62
CA MET A 319 19.21 -20.77 -32.63
C MET A 319 19.76 -20.81 -34.01
#